data_0cbbe87c342641114cfca27d00a4714a
#
_entry.id   0cbbe87c342641114cfca27d00a4714a
#
_cell.length_a   1.000
_cell.length_b   1.000
_cell.length_c   1.000
_cell.angle_alpha   90.00
_cell.angle_beta   90.00
_cell.angle_gamma   90.00
#
_symmetry.space_group_name_H-M   'P 1'
#
loop_
_entity.id
_entity.type
_entity.pdbx_description
1 polymer ?
#
loop_
_entity_poly.entity_id
_entity_poly.type
_entity_poly.pdbx_seq_one_letter_code
_entity_poly.pdbx_strand_id
1 'polypeptide(L)'
;MLEAAGNNRQSGNPVPENLKSDFPLLQDSQPGRSFHYLDNAATTQKPSVVIEAISDCYRSFYGPVNRGLYPLAEEATRRYELAREQVARFIGAPLADQLVFTRSTTEAINLVASGWARPRLRRGDRIWVTRMEHHANLLPWQRICHEQGAELCMIEFDEQGRLRWQATEGLFDRQTRLIALCQVSNVLGIENPVRELCAQAAAEGIPVLVDAAQSVSHLPVDVMALDCDFLAFSAHKMYGPSGIGALYARPSRLEEMEPLLVGGGMVDRVTQDGSDWAAYPARFEAGSPSLADAMGFAAAAAYLEQIGMDRVHEHVSALTRQAHDALADVPGLQLIPRHASERSAIISFIVEGIHPHDLAQVAGDRGVAVRAGHHCCQPLMQHLGLAATTRASFALYNEPLDVDALLQAIDRARAMFG
;
A
#
# COMPACT_ATOMS: atom_id res chain seq x y z
N MET A 1 -16.62 18.03 -23.73
CA MET A 1 -17.69 17.04 -23.85
C MET A 1 -17.13 15.75 -23.28
N LEU A 2 -17.47 15.44 -22.06
CA LEU A 2 -17.20 14.14 -21.42
C LEU A 2 -18.58 13.53 -21.20
N GLU A 3 -18.97 12.67 -22.13
CA GLU A 3 -20.17 11.86 -21.99
C GLU A 3 -19.97 10.79 -20.90
N ALA A 4 -20.99 10.62 -20.10
CA ALA A 4 -21.08 9.64 -19.03
C ALA A 4 -20.88 8.22 -19.59
N ALA A 5 -19.79 7.59 -19.25
CA ALA A 5 -19.58 6.17 -19.47
C ALA A 5 -20.38 5.38 -18.44
N GLY A 6 -21.44 4.75 -18.92
CA GLY A 6 -22.32 3.89 -18.15
C GLY A 6 -21.56 2.68 -17.58
N ASN A 7 -21.98 2.31 -16.39
CA ASN A 7 -21.57 1.15 -15.60
C ASN A 7 -21.78 -0.15 -16.39
N ASN A 8 -20.76 -0.62 -17.12
CA ASN A 8 -20.80 -1.90 -17.82
C ASN A 8 -19.86 -2.87 -17.09
N ARG A 9 -20.38 -3.57 -16.10
CA ARG A 9 -19.69 -4.71 -15.45
C ARG A 9 -19.58 -5.84 -16.47
N GLN A 10 -18.51 -5.82 -17.27
CA GLN A 10 -18.12 -6.96 -18.10
C GLN A 10 -17.19 -7.86 -17.30
N SER A 11 -17.74 -8.80 -16.54
CA SER A 11 -17.02 -9.95 -16.03
C SER A 11 -16.68 -10.87 -17.21
N GLY A 12 -15.39 -11.16 -17.44
CA GLY A 12 -14.98 -12.28 -18.28
C GLY A 12 -13.91 -12.08 -19.36
N ASN A 13 -13.38 -10.87 -19.58
CA ASN A 13 -12.25 -10.72 -20.48
C ASN A 13 -10.92 -10.63 -19.68
N PRO A 14 -9.88 -11.40 -20.04
CA PRO A 14 -8.57 -11.31 -19.40
C PRO A 14 -7.97 -9.90 -19.52
N VAL A 15 -6.98 -9.56 -18.69
CA VAL A 15 -6.17 -8.35 -18.90
C VAL A 15 -5.64 -8.35 -20.35
N PRO A 16 -5.49 -7.14 -20.99
CA PRO A 16 -4.96 -7.07 -22.34
C PRO A 16 -3.62 -7.81 -22.49
N GLU A 17 -3.46 -8.61 -23.55
CA GLU A 17 -2.29 -9.49 -23.77
C GLU A 17 -0.95 -8.76 -23.88
N ASN A 18 -0.92 -7.41 -24.00
CA ASN A 18 0.29 -6.60 -24.21
C ASN A 18 0.55 -5.56 -23.12
N LEU A 19 0.02 -5.75 -21.90
CA LEU A 19 0.20 -4.73 -20.83
C LEU A 19 1.67 -4.42 -20.53
N LYS A 20 2.56 -5.41 -20.67
CA LYS A 20 3.99 -5.20 -20.43
C LYS A 20 4.58 -4.12 -21.34
N SER A 21 4.02 -3.91 -22.55
CA SER A 21 4.46 -2.85 -23.48
C SER A 21 4.22 -1.43 -22.96
N ASP A 22 3.30 -1.25 -22.03
CA ASP A 22 3.03 0.05 -21.41
C ASP A 22 4.13 0.49 -20.44
N PHE A 23 5.02 -0.43 -20.05
CA PHE A 23 6.07 -0.22 -19.05
C PHE A 23 7.46 -0.12 -19.71
N PRO A 24 7.98 1.08 -19.99
CA PRO A 24 9.22 1.27 -20.75
C PRO A 24 10.42 0.53 -20.17
N LEU A 25 10.57 0.54 -18.84
CA LEU A 25 11.69 -0.15 -18.18
C LEU A 25 11.70 -1.66 -18.41
N LEU A 26 10.53 -2.26 -18.64
CA LEU A 26 10.40 -3.69 -18.90
C LEU A 26 10.62 -4.05 -20.39
N GLN A 27 10.68 -3.03 -21.28
CA GLN A 27 10.97 -3.19 -22.70
C GLN A 27 12.48 -3.12 -23.01
N ASP A 28 13.22 -2.32 -22.22
CA ASP A 28 14.66 -2.07 -22.40
C ASP A 28 15.55 -3.23 -21.86
N SER A 29 15.12 -4.47 -22.07
CA SER A 29 16.01 -5.61 -21.82
C SER A 29 17.19 -5.54 -22.79
N GLN A 30 18.41 -5.51 -22.24
CA GLN A 30 19.64 -5.58 -23.04
C GLN A 30 19.55 -6.82 -23.97
N PRO A 31 20.02 -6.74 -25.23
CA PRO A 31 20.00 -7.85 -26.14
C PRO A 31 20.61 -9.12 -25.50
N GLY A 32 19.82 -10.18 -25.36
CA GLY A 32 20.23 -11.45 -24.76
C GLY A 32 20.03 -11.59 -23.25
N ARG A 33 19.42 -10.62 -22.54
CA ARG A 33 19.00 -10.74 -21.14
C ARG A 33 17.52 -10.38 -21.01
N SER A 34 16.67 -11.36 -20.70
CA SER A 34 15.31 -11.11 -20.22
C SER A 34 15.36 -10.56 -18.79
N PHE A 35 14.50 -9.58 -18.48
CA PHE A 35 14.38 -9.01 -17.14
C PHE A 35 13.00 -9.37 -16.56
N HIS A 36 13.03 -10.09 -15.44
CA HIS A 36 11.86 -10.60 -14.75
C HIS A 36 11.72 -9.88 -13.39
N TYR A 37 10.85 -8.88 -13.32
CA TYR A 37 10.72 -8.04 -12.14
C TYR A 37 9.67 -8.61 -11.19
N LEU A 38 10.11 -9.22 -10.09
CA LEU A 38 9.29 -9.86 -9.06
C LEU A 38 9.47 -9.22 -7.66
N ASP A 39 9.89 -7.96 -7.58
CA ASP A 39 9.96 -7.18 -6.32
C ASP A 39 8.88 -6.09 -6.23
N ASN A 40 7.69 -6.36 -6.72
CA ASN A 40 6.56 -5.42 -6.81
C ASN A 40 6.05 -4.95 -5.43
N ALA A 41 6.13 -5.80 -4.42
CA ALA A 41 5.76 -5.43 -3.05
C ALA A 41 6.69 -4.38 -2.42
N ALA A 42 7.88 -4.16 -2.99
CA ALA A 42 8.75 -3.03 -2.64
C ALA A 42 8.34 -1.76 -3.39
N THR A 43 8.24 -1.83 -4.72
CA THR A 43 7.74 -0.78 -5.61
C THR A 43 7.38 -1.40 -6.96
N THR A 44 6.33 -0.93 -7.62
CA THR A 44 5.96 -1.36 -8.97
C THR A 44 6.70 -0.54 -10.04
N GLN A 45 6.78 -1.03 -11.28
CA GLN A 45 7.22 -0.24 -12.43
C GLN A 45 6.14 0.75 -12.86
N LYS A 46 6.50 1.76 -13.65
CA LYS A 46 5.63 2.88 -14.01
C LYS A 46 5.24 2.76 -15.49
N PRO A 47 3.93 2.80 -15.82
CA PRO A 47 3.51 2.85 -17.20
C PRO A 47 3.81 4.23 -17.83
N SER A 48 3.98 4.27 -19.14
CA SER A 48 4.27 5.48 -19.91
C SER A 48 3.33 6.63 -19.58
N VAL A 49 2.03 6.35 -19.40
CA VAL A 49 1.04 7.40 -19.11
C VAL A 49 1.31 8.12 -17.78
N VAL A 50 1.90 7.44 -16.80
CA VAL A 50 2.30 8.05 -15.53
C VAL A 50 3.54 8.91 -15.68
N ILE A 51 4.54 8.42 -16.43
CA ILE A 51 5.78 9.16 -16.73
C ILE A 51 5.45 10.44 -17.51
N GLU A 52 4.58 10.32 -18.51
CA GLU A 52 4.13 11.43 -19.33
C GLU A 52 3.33 12.45 -18.53
N ALA A 53 2.41 12.03 -17.67
CA ALA A 53 1.63 12.94 -16.81
C ALA A 53 2.53 13.82 -15.93
N ILE A 54 3.59 13.24 -15.35
CA ILE A 54 4.59 13.99 -14.57
C ILE A 54 5.37 14.95 -15.45
N SER A 55 5.84 14.47 -16.60
CA SER A 55 6.62 15.27 -17.56
C SER A 55 5.82 16.44 -18.12
N ASP A 56 4.56 16.21 -18.48
CA ASP A 56 3.66 17.23 -19.01
C ASP A 56 3.31 18.29 -17.97
N CYS A 57 3.19 17.91 -16.70
CA CYS A 57 3.02 18.88 -15.62
C CYS A 57 4.14 19.93 -15.65
N TYR A 58 5.39 19.49 -15.66
CA TYR A 58 6.54 20.41 -15.69
C TYR A 58 6.69 21.18 -17.00
N ARG A 59 6.30 20.60 -18.14
CA ARG A 59 6.43 21.26 -19.45
C ARG A 59 5.34 22.29 -19.72
N SER A 60 4.10 22.05 -19.21
CA SER A 60 2.93 22.73 -19.76
C SER A 60 2.16 23.59 -18.76
N PHE A 61 2.12 23.24 -17.46
CA PHE A 61 1.25 23.93 -16.49
C PHE A 61 1.79 23.96 -15.05
N TYR A 62 3.08 23.80 -14.86
CA TYR A 62 3.66 23.85 -13.51
C TYR A 62 3.60 25.27 -12.94
N GLY A 63 2.89 25.43 -11.83
CA GLY A 63 2.69 26.69 -11.12
C GLY A 63 2.40 26.46 -9.63
N PRO A 64 2.37 27.52 -8.82
CA PRO A 64 2.06 27.43 -7.39
C PRO A 64 0.58 27.05 -7.20
N VAL A 65 0.34 25.99 -6.46
CA VAL A 65 -1.00 25.54 -6.08
C VAL A 65 -1.54 26.44 -4.97
N ASN A 66 -2.79 26.91 -5.09
CA ASN A 66 -3.53 27.73 -4.12
C ASN A 66 -2.88 29.10 -3.78
N ARG A 67 -1.92 29.61 -4.56
CA ARG A 67 -1.14 30.78 -4.19
C ARG A 67 -0.98 31.86 -5.28
N GLY A 68 -1.73 31.80 -6.37
CA GLY A 68 -1.63 32.76 -7.45
C GLY A 68 -2.99 33.13 -8.02
N LEU A 69 -3.12 34.41 -8.47
CA LEU A 69 -4.32 34.93 -9.11
C LEU A 69 -4.12 35.09 -10.63
N TYR A 70 -3.23 34.31 -11.23
CA TYR A 70 -2.95 34.31 -12.66
C TYR A 70 -3.23 32.93 -13.28
N PRO A 71 -3.55 32.87 -14.58
CA PRO A 71 -4.11 31.66 -15.21
C PRO A 71 -3.31 30.38 -14.98
N LEU A 72 -1.97 30.44 -14.98
CA LEU A 72 -1.14 29.27 -14.75
C LEU A 72 -1.31 28.70 -13.31
N ALA A 73 -1.40 29.57 -12.30
CA ALA A 73 -1.60 29.13 -10.91
C ALA A 73 -3.01 28.58 -10.67
N GLU A 74 -4.01 29.18 -11.32
CA GLU A 74 -5.39 28.70 -11.28
C GLU A 74 -5.50 27.31 -11.95
N GLU A 75 -4.86 27.12 -13.09
CA GLU A 75 -4.82 25.83 -13.78
C GLU A 75 -4.06 24.77 -12.97
N ALA A 76 -2.92 25.12 -12.36
CA ALA A 76 -2.16 24.24 -11.48
C ALA A 76 -3.02 23.77 -10.28
N THR A 77 -3.73 24.72 -9.66
CA THR A 77 -4.63 24.44 -8.53
C THR A 77 -5.79 23.52 -8.95
N ARG A 78 -6.46 23.87 -10.05
CA ARG A 78 -7.56 23.07 -10.58
C ARG A 78 -7.13 21.62 -10.88
N ARG A 79 -5.96 21.45 -11.50
CA ARG A 79 -5.45 20.10 -11.80
C ARG A 79 -5.07 19.33 -10.55
N TYR A 80 -4.51 19.99 -9.56
CA TYR A 80 -4.19 19.35 -8.27
C TYR A 80 -5.45 18.79 -7.59
N GLU A 81 -6.54 19.58 -7.58
CA GLU A 81 -7.80 19.12 -6.98
C GLU A 81 -8.47 18.02 -7.84
N LEU A 82 -8.40 18.10 -9.17
CA LEU A 82 -8.86 17.00 -10.03
C LEU A 82 -8.06 15.71 -9.83
N ALA A 83 -6.77 15.81 -9.52
CA ALA A 83 -5.97 14.63 -9.16
C ALA A 83 -6.43 14.02 -7.83
N ARG A 84 -6.78 14.86 -6.85
CA ARG A 84 -7.36 14.42 -5.58
C ARG A 84 -8.69 13.69 -5.82
N GLU A 85 -9.58 14.26 -6.61
CA GLU A 85 -10.86 13.66 -6.99
C GLU A 85 -10.68 12.29 -7.65
N GLN A 86 -9.70 12.17 -8.55
CA GLN A 86 -9.40 10.92 -9.24
C GLN A 86 -8.93 9.82 -8.26
N VAL A 87 -8.02 10.16 -7.34
CA VAL A 87 -7.50 9.21 -6.35
C VAL A 87 -8.56 8.86 -5.31
N ALA A 88 -9.38 9.82 -4.88
CA ALA A 88 -10.49 9.59 -3.97
C ALA A 88 -11.54 8.64 -4.58
N ARG A 89 -11.91 8.87 -5.84
CA ARG A 89 -12.84 8.00 -6.58
C ARG A 89 -12.30 6.58 -6.72
N PHE A 90 -11.01 6.42 -6.99
CA PHE A 90 -10.38 5.11 -7.15
C PHE A 90 -10.55 4.20 -5.91
N ILE A 91 -10.59 4.77 -4.71
CA ILE A 91 -10.81 4.05 -3.46
C ILE A 91 -12.26 4.11 -2.96
N GLY A 92 -13.21 4.60 -3.76
CA GLY A 92 -14.62 4.71 -3.39
C GLY A 92 -14.91 5.76 -2.31
N ALA A 93 -14.03 6.76 -2.11
CA ALA A 93 -14.29 7.85 -1.16
C ALA A 93 -15.45 8.75 -1.66
N PRO A 94 -16.45 9.06 -0.81
CA PRO A 94 -17.61 9.84 -1.21
C PRO A 94 -17.28 11.27 -1.66
N LEU A 95 -16.29 11.90 -1.03
CA LEU A 95 -15.89 13.27 -1.31
C LEU A 95 -14.35 13.35 -1.40
N ALA A 96 -13.85 14.18 -2.29
CA ALA A 96 -12.42 14.35 -2.51
C ALA A 96 -11.70 14.96 -1.30
N ASP A 97 -12.37 15.80 -0.52
CA ASP A 97 -11.82 16.43 0.69
C ASP A 97 -11.53 15.44 1.83
N GLN A 98 -12.07 14.22 1.74
CA GLN A 98 -11.74 13.11 2.65
C GLN A 98 -10.37 12.45 2.35
N LEU A 99 -9.71 12.87 1.26
CA LEU A 99 -8.39 12.40 0.87
C LEU A 99 -7.34 13.48 1.12
N VAL A 100 -6.36 13.17 1.96
CA VAL A 100 -5.19 14.00 2.25
C VAL A 100 -4.00 13.43 1.52
N PHE A 101 -3.32 14.22 0.68
CA PHE A 101 -2.04 13.81 0.11
C PHE A 101 -0.94 13.85 1.16
N THR A 102 -0.16 12.80 1.20
CA THR A 102 1.00 12.62 2.07
C THR A 102 2.22 12.24 1.24
N ARG A 103 3.40 12.15 1.83
CA ARG A 103 4.59 11.66 1.10
C ARG A 103 4.62 10.13 0.93
N SER A 104 3.86 9.41 1.75
CA SER A 104 3.79 7.94 1.71
C SER A 104 2.76 7.41 2.71
N THR A 105 2.45 6.10 2.65
CA THR A 105 1.73 5.37 3.70
C THR A 105 2.33 5.61 5.10
N THR A 106 3.65 5.65 5.19
CA THR A 106 4.34 5.91 6.47
C THR A 106 3.96 7.25 7.07
N GLU A 107 3.93 8.33 6.27
CA GLU A 107 3.50 9.65 6.76
C GLU A 107 2.01 9.66 7.07
N ALA A 108 1.17 9.03 6.25
CA ALA A 108 -0.27 8.91 6.48
C ALA A 108 -0.57 8.27 7.85
N ILE A 109 0.09 7.15 8.17
CA ILE A 109 -0.07 6.48 9.47
C ILE A 109 0.48 7.33 10.62
N ASN A 110 1.62 8.01 10.44
CA ASN A 110 2.17 8.93 11.44
C ASN A 110 1.26 10.14 11.69
N LEU A 111 0.57 10.64 10.65
CA LEU A 111 -0.42 11.70 10.78
C LEU A 111 -1.58 11.25 11.67
N VAL A 112 -2.13 10.05 11.46
CA VAL A 112 -3.18 9.49 12.32
C VAL A 112 -2.65 9.25 13.74
N ALA A 113 -1.46 8.66 13.88
CA ALA A 113 -0.87 8.37 15.18
C ALA A 113 -0.66 9.65 16.00
N SER A 114 -0.08 10.68 15.42
CA SER A 114 0.26 11.91 16.11
C SER A 114 -0.91 12.87 16.22
N GLY A 115 -1.69 13.05 15.15
CA GLY A 115 -2.76 14.03 15.06
C GLY A 115 -4.08 13.56 15.66
N TRP A 116 -4.39 12.26 15.54
CA TRP A 116 -5.65 11.73 16.02
C TRP A 116 -5.50 10.90 17.32
N ALA A 117 -4.64 9.87 17.30
CA ALA A 117 -4.58 8.90 18.40
C ALA A 117 -3.88 9.46 19.65
N ARG A 118 -2.70 10.05 19.49
CA ARG A 118 -1.89 10.56 20.61
C ARG A 118 -2.63 11.50 21.58
N PRO A 119 -3.41 12.51 21.12
CA PRO A 119 -4.14 13.39 22.05
C PRO A 119 -5.25 12.68 22.85
N ARG A 120 -5.73 11.53 22.36
CA ARG A 120 -6.85 10.76 22.93
C ARG A 120 -6.41 9.65 23.86
N LEU A 121 -5.16 9.17 23.71
CA LEU A 121 -4.63 8.09 24.53
C LEU A 121 -4.43 8.49 25.99
N ARG A 122 -4.77 7.60 26.89
CA ARG A 122 -4.55 7.70 28.33
C ARG A 122 -3.86 6.42 28.82
N ARG A 123 -3.28 6.49 30.00
CA ARG A 123 -2.66 5.33 30.66
C ARG A 123 -3.67 4.19 30.80
N GLY A 124 -3.30 3.00 30.34
CA GLY A 124 -4.13 1.80 30.34
C GLY A 124 -5.06 1.64 29.14
N ASP A 125 -5.10 2.63 28.23
CA ASP A 125 -5.74 2.47 26.93
C ASP A 125 -4.92 1.51 26.05
N ARG A 126 -5.57 0.89 25.05
CA ARG A 126 -4.96 -0.09 24.17
C ARG A 126 -5.07 0.32 22.71
N ILE A 127 -3.96 0.10 21.97
CA ILE A 127 -3.96 0.06 20.50
C ILE A 127 -3.65 -1.37 20.11
N TRP A 128 -4.47 -1.91 19.20
CA TRP A 128 -4.25 -3.24 18.64
C TRP A 128 -3.69 -3.17 17.25
N VAL A 129 -2.66 -3.98 16.98
CA VAL A 129 -2.08 -4.20 15.66
C VAL A 129 -1.95 -5.68 15.38
N THR A 130 -1.79 -6.10 14.12
CA THR A 130 -1.50 -7.50 13.86
C THR A 130 0.00 -7.79 14.03
N ARG A 131 0.33 -9.06 14.27
CA ARG A 131 1.74 -9.47 14.34
C ARG A 131 2.46 -9.41 12.98
N MET A 132 1.73 -9.25 11.89
CA MET A 132 2.26 -9.20 10.53
C MET A 132 2.45 -7.78 9.97
N GLU A 133 2.34 -6.74 10.82
CA GLU A 133 2.43 -5.36 10.35
C GLU A 133 3.82 -5.00 9.84
N HIS A 134 3.84 -4.24 8.75
CA HIS A 134 5.02 -3.51 8.31
C HIS A 134 5.44 -2.49 9.39
N HIS A 135 6.74 -2.19 9.50
CA HIS A 135 7.25 -1.21 10.47
C HIS A 135 6.51 0.14 10.42
N ALA A 136 6.03 0.57 9.25
CA ALA A 136 5.26 1.80 9.10
C ALA A 136 3.94 1.80 9.90
N ASN A 137 3.31 0.61 10.05
CA ASN A 137 2.07 0.43 10.82
C ASN A 137 2.31 -0.24 12.18
N LEU A 138 3.52 -0.19 12.68
CA LEU A 138 3.90 -0.69 14.01
C LEU A 138 4.59 0.39 14.84
N LEU A 139 5.68 0.99 14.31
CA LEU A 139 6.54 1.88 15.08
C LEU A 139 5.85 3.16 15.56
N PRO A 140 4.97 3.83 14.79
CA PRO A 140 4.24 4.98 15.29
C PRO A 140 3.39 4.65 16.52
N TRP A 141 2.75 3.48 16.53
CA TRP A 141 1.92 3.01 17.65
C TRP A 141 2.76 2.65 18.86
N GLN A 142 3.89 1.96 18.70
CA GLN A 142 4.85 1.72 19.80
C GLN A 142 5.27 3.02 20.46
N ARG A 143 5.62 4.01 19.65
CA ARG A 143 6.07 5.31 20.13
C ARG A 143 4.99 6.02 20.97
N ILE A 144 3.78 6.19 20.43
CA ILE A 144 2.74 6.94 21.14
C ILE A 144 2.18 6.18 22.35
N CYS A 145 2.12 4.84 22.31
CA CYS A 145 1.76 4.04 23.49
C CYS A 145 2.79 4.24 24.60
N HIS A 146 4.08 4.18 24.29
CA HIS A 146 5.13 4.46 25.26
C HIS A 146 5.03 5.87 25.86
N GLU A 147 4.85 6.89 25.02
CA GLU A 147 4.75 8.30 25.44
C GLU A 147 3.53 8.55 26.34
N GLN A 148 2.39 7.86 26.11
CA GLN A 148 1.13 8.09 26.83
C GLN A 148 0.88 7.07 27.96
N GLY A 149 1.76 6.06 28.12
CA GLY A 149 1.55 4.97 29.08
C GLY A 149 0.40 4.04 28.71
N ALA A 150 0.05 3.97 27.43
CA ALA A 150 -0.91 3.06 26.84
C ALA A 150 -0.23 1.72 26.47
N GLU A 151 -1.02 0.71 26.16
CA GLU A 151 -0.54 -0.61 25.80
C GLU A 151 -0.66 -0.83 24.29
N LEU A 152 0.42 -1.36 23.66
CA LEU A 152 0.35 -1.89 22.30
C LEU A 152 0.12 -3.40 22.35
N CYS A 153 -1.01 -3.85 21.85
CA CYS A 153 -1.44 -5.24 21.86
C CYS A 153 -1.34 -5.86 20.47
N MET A 154 -1.11 -7.19 20.40
CA MET A 154 -0.96 -7.91 19.14
C MET A 154 -2.12 -8.87 18.90
N ILE A 155 -2.68 -8.84 17.67
CA ILE A 155 -3.59 -9.85 17.16
C ILE A 155 -2.74 -10.95 16.51
N GLU A 156 -2.86 -12.17 17.00
CA GLU A 156 -2.12 -13.33 16.51
C GLU A 156 -2.77 -13.92 15.26
N PHE A 157 -2.05 -14.80 14.57
CA PHE A 157 -2.53 -15.57 13.43
C PHE A 157 -2.26 -17.08 13.62
N ASP A 158 -2.95 -17.90 12.84
CA ASP A 158 -2.78 -19.35 12.83
C ASP A 158 -1.65 -19.80 11.84
N GLU A 159 -1.41 -21.11 11.78
CA GLU A 159 -0.40 -21.71 10.90
C GLU A 159 -0.64 -21.49 9.39
N GLN A 160 -1.86 -21.06 9.03
CA GLN A 160 -2.24 -20.69 7.67
C GLN A 160 -2.07 -19.17 7.41
N GLY A 161 -1.69 -18.41 8.44
CA GLY A 161 -1.55 -16.95 8.37
C GLY A 161 -2.86 -16.19 8.61
N ARG A 162 -3.96 -16.86 8.96
CA ARG A 162 -5.27 -16.21 9.18
C ARG A 162 -5.32 -15.60 10.56
N LEU A 163 -5.78 -14.34 10.66
CA LEU A 163 -5.92 -13.64 11.94
C LEU A 163 -6.90 -14.33 12.87
N ARG A 164 -6.49 -14.48 14.12
CA ARG A 164 -7.32 -15.03 15.23
C ARG A 164 -8.10 -13.95 15.97
N TRP A 165 -8.57 -12.93 15.28
CA TRP A 165 -9.18 -11.75 15.88
C TRP A 165 -10.44 -12.05 16.68
N GLN A 166 -11.28 -13.05 16.27
CA GLN A 166 -12.47 -13.45 17.00
C GLN A 166 -12.15 -14.10 18.36
N ALA A 167 -10.97 -14.72 18.49
CA ALA A 167 -10.51 -15.35 19.71
C ALA A 167 -9.55 -14.45 20.52
N THR A 168 -9.36 -13.19 20.10
CA THR A 168 -8.47 -12.25 20.77
C THR A 168 -9.21 -11.58 21.92
N GLU A 169 -8.89 -11.99 23.14
CA GLU A 169 -9.49 -11.45 24.36
C GLU A 169 -9.11 -9.96 24.52
N GLY A 170 -10.08 -9.13 24.84
CA GLY A 170 -9.89 -7.69 25.05
C GLY A 170 -9.80 -6.84 23.79
N LEU A 171 -9.90 -7.42 22.59
CA LEU A 171 -9.83 -6.67 21.32
C LEU A 171 -10.94 -5.61 21.22
N PHE A 172 -12.13 -5.93 21.69
CA PHE A 172 -13.29 -5.03 21.63
C PHE A 172 -13.69 -4.48 23.01
N ASP A 173 -12.72 -4.36 23.92
CA ASP A 173 -12.93 -3.78 25.24
C ASP A 173 -13.03 -2.25 25.22
N ARG A 174 -13.57 -1.68 26.30
CA ARG A 174 -13.64 -0.23 26.51
C ARG A 174 -12.28 0.48 26.54
N GLN A 175 -11.18 -0.23 26.80
CA GLN A 175 -9.82 0.29 26.75
C GLN A 175 -9.27 0.38 25.34
N THR A 176 -9.85 -0.31 24.36
CA THR A 176 -9.40 -0.26 22.96
C THR A 176 -9.76 1.09 22.36
N ARG A 177 -8.72 1.81 21.86
CA ARG A 177 -8.87 3.14 21.24
C ARG A 177 -8.72 3.11 19.75
N LEU A 178 -8.02 2.11 19.22
CA LEU A 178 -7.79 1.96 17.79
C LEU A 178 -7.38 0.51 17.50
N ILE A 179 -7.82 0.01 16.36
CA ILE A 179 -7.28 -1.19 15.73
C ILE A 179 -6.61 -0.74 14.43
N ALA A 180 -5.32 -1.08 14.23
CA ALA A 180 -4.60 -0.77 13.00
C ALA A 180 -4.06 -2.07 12.39
N LEU A 181 -4.44 -2.35 11.12
CA LEU A 181 -4.06 -3.58 10.45
C LEU A 181 -3.80 -3.38 8.97
N CYS A 182 -2.90 -4.20 8.41
CA CYS A 182 -2.72 -4.28 6.97
C CYS A 182 -3.85 -5.09 6.32
N GLN A 183 -4.32 -4.66 5.16
CA GLN A 183 -5.29 -5.44 4.38
C GLN A 183 -4.61 -6.67 3.77
N VAL A 184 -3.38 -6.51 3.25
CA VAL A 184 -2.55 -7.62 2.74
C VAL A 184 -1.18 -7.57 3.40
N SER A 185 -0.75 -8.68 3.96
CA SER A 185 0.59 -8.79 4.55
C SER A 185 1.67 -8.71 3.48
N ASN A 186 2.62 -7.78 3.63
CA ASN A 186 3.75 -7.61 2.71
C ASN A 186 4.80 -8.74 2.77
N VAL A 187 4.64 -9.70 3.68
CA VAL A 187 5.49 -10.88 3.82
C VAL A 187 4.72 -12.16 3.51
N LEU A 188 3.59 -12.35 4.21
CA LEU A 188 2.83 -13.60 4.12
C LEU A 188 1.99 -13.69 2.85
N GLY A 189 1.65 -12.55 2.23
CA GLY A 189 0.73 -12.48 1.10
C GLY A 189 -0.72 -12.82 1.50
N ILE A 190 -1.03 -12.87 2.78
CA ILE A 190 -2.37 -13.18 3.27
C ILE A 190 -3.22 -11.91 3.26
N GLU A 191 -4.43 -12.05 2.73
CA GLU A 191 -5.47 -11.03 2.82
C GLU A 191 -6.20 -11.18 4.16
N ASN A 192 -6.25 -10.08 4.92
CA ASN A 192 -6.92 -10.03 6.20
C ASN A 192 -8.41 -9.71 6.06
N PRO A 193 -9.28 -10.23 6.93
CA PRO A 193 -10.73 -10.01 6.90
C PRO A 193 -11.09 -8.61 7.43
N VAL A 194 -10.62 -7.57 6.71
CA VAL A 194 -10.74 -6.16 7.15
C VAL A 194 -12.18 -5.74 7.29
N ARG A 195 -13.04 -6.12 6.33
CA ARG A 195 -14.46 -5.74 6.31
C ARG A 195 -15.20 -6.27 7.54
N GLU A 196 -15.00 -7.55 7.86
CA GLU A 196 -15.64 -8.20 9.00
C GLU A 196 -15.15 -7.60 10.31
N LEU A 197 -13.85 -7.33 10.42
CA LEU A 197 -13.25 -6.70 11.60
C LEU A 197 -13.75 -5.25 11.76
N CYS A 198 -13.81 -4.47 10.70
CA CYS A 198 -14.35 -3.11 10.73
C CYS A 198 -15.81 -3.10 11.19
N ALA A 199 -16.64 -4.01 10.66
CA ALA A 199 -18.04 -4.10 11.04
C ALA A 199 -18.21 -4.40 12.54
N GLN A 200 -17.41 -5.32 13.09
CA GLN A 200 -17.44 -5.62 14.52
C GLN A 200 -16.92 -4.45 15.36
N ALA A 201 -15.83 -3.83 14.95
CA ALA A 201 -15.25 -2.67 15.64
C ALA A 201 -16.23 -1.48 15.66
N ALA A 202 -16.92 -1.22 14.54
CA ALA A 202 -17.93 -0.18 14.44
C ALA A 202 -19.10 -0.38 15.41
N ALA A 203 -19.54 -1.64 15.63
CA ALA A 203 -20.58 -1.98 16.59
C ALA A 203 -20.19 -1.61 18.04
N GLU A 204 -18.89 -1.61 18.35
CA GLU A 204 -18.34 -1.26 19.66
C GLU A 204 -17.80 0.21 19.69
N GLY A 205 -17.95 0.95 18.60
CA GLY A 205 -17.48 2.34 18.48
C GLY A 205 -15.95 2.47 18.43
N ILE A 206 -15.24 1.43 18.03
CA ILE A 206 -13.78 1.37 17.96
C ILE A 206 -13.32 1.74 16.54
N PRO A 207 -12.51 2.79 16.36
CA PRO A 207 -11.98 3.17 15.07
C PRO A 207 -10.99 2.15 14.51
N VAL A 208 -10.99 2.03 13.17
CA VAL A 208 -10.07 1.13 12.45
C VAL A 208 -9.25 1.91 11.42
N LEU A 209 -7.91 1.70 11.46
CA LEU A 209 -6.99 2.13 10.41
C LEU A 209 -6.57 0.93 9.57
N VAL A 210 -6.72 1.06 8.26
CA VAL A 210 -6.31 0.05 7.29
C VAL A 210 -5.05 0.52 6.56
N ASP A 211 -3.96 -0.25 6.67
CA ASP A 211 -2.81 -0.12 5.78
C ASP A 211 -3.10 -0.89 4.49
N ALA A 212 -3.44 -0.16 3.44
CA ALA A 212 -3.75 -0.68 2.12
C ALA A 212 -2.55 -0.61 1.15
N ALA A 213 -1.33 -0.40 1.65
CA ALA A 213 -0.14 -0.22 0.81
C ALA A 213 0.12 -1.39 -0.14
N GLN A 214 -0.26 -2.60 0.22
CA GLN A 214 -0.09 -3.78 -0.63
C GLN A 214 -1.36 -4.10 -1.44
N SER A 215 -2.55 -3.74 -0.97
CA SER A 215 -3.82 -4.13 -1.60
C SER A 215 -4.22 -3.26 -2.79
N VAL A 216 -4.04 -1.94 -2.71
CA VAL A 216 -4.54 -1.00 -3.73
C VAL A 216 -4.01 -1.22 -5.15
N SER A 217 -2.93 -1.98 -5.31
CA SER A 217 -2.34 -2.29 -6.63
C SER A 217 -3.03 -3.44 -7.37
N HIS A 218 -3.76 -4.31 -6.64
CA HIS A 218 -4.29 -5.56 -7.22
C HIS A 218 -5.61 -6.06 -6.59
N LEU A 219 -6.12 -5.38 -5.58
CA LEU A 219 -7.45 -5.63 -5.03
C LEU A 219 -8.38 -4.43 -5.29
N PRO A 220 -9.66 -4.65 -5.57
CA PRO A 220 -10.64 -3.58 -5.49
C PRO A 220 -10.72 -3.07 -4.05
N VAL A 221 -10.43 -1.79 -3.84
CA VAL A 221 -10.54 -1.14 -2.53
C VAL A 221 -11.68 -0.13 -2.58
N ASP A 222 -12.65 -0.28 -1.69
CA ASP A 222 -13.77 0.63 -1.51
C ASP A 222 -13.93 0.93 -0.03
N VAL A 223 -13.61 2.16 0.37
CA VAL A 223 -13.63 2.59 1.78
C VAL A 223 -15.04 2.55 2.39
N MET A 224 -16.08 2.69 1.57
CA MET A 224 -17.47 2.58 2.02
C MET A 224 -17.85 1.11 2.29
N ALA A 225 -17.40 0.20 1.43
CA ALA A 225 -17.62 -1.22 1.62
C ALA A 225 -16.78 -1.81 2.76
N LEU A 226 -15.57 -1.30 2.98
CA LEU A 226 -14.70 -1.67 4.11
C LEU A 226 -15.21 -1.11 5.43
N ASP A 227 -15.90 0.02 5.42
CA ASP A 227 -16.41 0.72 6.60
C ASP A 227 -15.31 1.12 7.60
N CYS A 228 -14.10 1.41 7.11
CA CYS A 228 -12.96 1.84 7.92
C CYS A 228 -12.99 3.33 8.26
N ASP A 229 -12.34 3.74 9.35
CA ASP A 229 -12.21 5.16 9.73
C ASP A 229 -11.06 5.85 9.00
N PHE A 230 -9.96 5.10 8.76
CA PHE A 230 -8.77 5.56 8.08
C PHE A 230 -8.26 4.50 7.10
N LEU A 231 -7.76 4.95 5.95
CA LEU A 231 -7.08 4.08 5.00
C LEU A 231 -5.83 4.78 4.47
N ALA A 232 -4.68 4.11 4.53
CA ALA A 232 -3.38 4.66 4.14
C ALA A 232 -2.74 3.86 3.01
N PHE A 233 -2.22 4.54 1.97
CA PHE A 233 -1.53 3.89 0.85
C PHE A 233 -0.53 4.81 0.16
N SER A 234 0.32 4.24 -0.71
CA SER A 234 1.37 4.95 -1.43
C SER A 234 1.26 4.74 -2.93
N ALA A 235 1.47 5.78 -3.71
CA ALA A 235 1.41 5.72 -5.16
C ALA A 235 2.44 4.77 -5.77
N HIS A 236 3.67 4.73 -5.24
CA HIS A 236 4.77 3.95 -5.82
C HIS A 236 4.55 2.43 -5.84
N LYS A 237 3.60 1.90 -5.07
CA LYS A 237 3.24 0.49 -5.08
C LYS A 237 2.06 0.16 -5.99
N MET A 238 1.34 1.19 -6.45
CA MET A 238 0.22 1.08 -7.38
C MET A 238 0.51 1.79 -8.71
N TYR A 239 1.70 1.56 -9.25
CA TYR A 239 2.18 2.04 -10.56
C TYR A 239 2.40 3.56 -10.65
N GLY A 240 2.17 4.31 -9.57
CA GLY A 240 2.37 5.76 -9.47
C GLY A 240 3.78 6.15 -9.03
N PRO A 241 4.08 7.45 -8.91
CA PRO A 241 5.40 7.95 -8.54
C PRO A 241 5.77 7.67 -7.08
N SER A 242 7.07 7.76 -6.79
CA SER A 242 7.58 7.81 -5.42
C SER A 242 7.38 9.19 -4.81
N GLY A 243 7.37 9.30 -3.48
CA GLY A 243 7.30 10.60 -2.81
C GLY A 243 5.88 11.13 -2.57
N ILE A 244 4.85 10.40 -3.03
CA ILE A 244 3.46 10.71 -2.74
C ILE A 244 2.68 9.47 -2.29
N GLY A 245 1.74 9.69 -1.39
CA GLY A 245 0.76 8.73 -0.90
C GLY A 245 -0.51 9.44 -0.50
N ALA A 246 -1.43 8.74 0.13
CA ALA A 246 -2.69 9.29 0.57
C ALA A 246 -3.15 8.70 1.90
N LEU A 247 -3.85 9.53 2.66
CA LEU A 247 -4.69 9.16 3.78
C LEU A 247 -6.14 9.47 3.41
N TYR A 248 -6.99 8.46 3.39
CA TYR A 248 -8.42 8.65 3.52
C TYR A 248 -8.79 8.66 5.00
N ALA A 249 -9.68 9.55 5.40
CA ALA A 249 -10.30 9.49 6.71
C ALA A 249 -11.77 9.95 6.65
N ARG A 250 -12.60 9.40 7.55
CA ARG A 250 -13.98 9.88 7.70
C ARG A 250 -14.02 11.36 8.10
N PRO A 251 -15.02 12.14 7.66
CA PRO A 251 -15.13 13.57 8.02
C PRO A 251 -15.01 13.81 9.53
N SER A 252 -15.72 13.05 10.36
CA SER A 252 -15.66 13.18 11.82
C SER A 252 -14.24 12.97 12.36
N ARG A 253 -13.43 12.11 11.72
CA ARG A 253 -12.03 11.89 12.15
C ARG A 253 -11.13 13.03 11.70
N LEU A 254 -11.33 13.56 10.48
CA LEU A 254 -10.58 14.72 9.97
C LEU A 254 -10.84 15.98 10.82
N GLU A 255 -12.08 16.21 11.25
CA GLU A 255 -12.42 17.31 12.16
C GLU A 255 -11.68 17.21 13.49
N GLU A 256 -11.52 15.99 14.00
CA GLU A 256 -10.88 15.70 15.28
C GLU A 256 -9.35 15.70 15.23
N MET A 257 -8.73 15.72 14.03
CA MET A 257 -7.27 15.58 13.87
C MET A 257 -6.55 16.91 13.98
N GLU A 258 -5.38 16.88 14.64
CA GLU A 258 -4.37 17.92 14.61
C GLU A 258 -3.36 17.68 13.48
N PRO A 259 -2.81 18.74 12.87
CA PRO A 259 -1.80 18.58 11.83
C PRO A 259 -0.50 17.96 12.37
N LEU A 260 0.17 17.14 11.56
CA LEU A 260 1.50 16.60 11.88
C LEU A 260 2.60 17.62 11.60
N LEU A 261 2.49 18.32 10.49
CA LEU A 261 3.41 19.37 10.06
C LEU A 261 2.68 20.70 10.05
N VAL A 262 3.38 21.76 10.48
CA VAL A 262 2.84 23.12 10.51
C VAL A 262 3.69 24.04 9.64
N GLY A 263 3.04 24.92 8.86
CA GLY A 263 3.75 25.82 7.96
C GLY A 263 2.80 26.61 7.05
N GLY A 264 3.31 27.10 5.95
CA GLY A 264 2.48 27.86 5.00
C GLY A 264 1.52 26.95 4.23
N GLY A 265 0.37 27.50 3.82
CA GLY A 265 -0.63 26.82 2.98
C GLY A 265 -1.71 26.06 3.74
N MET A 266 -1.53 25.82 5.05
CA MET A 266 -2.40 25.00 5.88
C MET A 266 -3.13 25.79 6.98
N VAL A 267 -3.04 27.10 6.97
CA VAL A 267 -3.58 28.03 7.96
C VAL A 267 -4.59 28.98 7.31
N ASP A 268 -5.65 29.29 8.03
CA ASP A 268 -6.61 30.32 7.65
C ASP A 268 -6.12 31.70 8.16
N ARG A 269 -5.70 31.76 9.41
CA ARG A 269 -5.21 32.98 10.04
C ARG A 269 -4.01 32.72 10.93
N VAL A 270 -3.01 33.60 10.86
CA VAL A 270 -1.85 33.61 11.78
C VAL A 270 -1.73 34.95 12.44
N THR A 271 -1.60 34.96 13.77
CA THR A 271 -1.31 36.14 14.59
C THR A 271 -0.04 35.91 15.38
N GLN A 272 0.41 36.93 16.11
CA GLN A 272 1.57 36.79 16.98
C GLN A 272 1.33 35.80 18.13
N ASP A 273 0.08 35.65 18.57
CA ASP A 273 -0.31 34.88 19.76
C ASP A 273 -0.94 33.51 19.43
N GLY A 274 -1.22 33.23 18.16
CA GLY A 274 -1.85 31.97 17.76
C GLY A 274 -2.17 31.85 16.27
N SER A 275 -2.69 30.71 15.89
CA SER A 275 -3.05 30.38 14.50
C SER A 275 -4.35 29.59 14.44
N ASP A 276 -5.15 29.86 13.43
CA ASP A 276 -6.32 29.08 13.06
C ASP A 276 -5.98 28.22 11.85
N TRP A 277 -6.27 26.91 11.95
CA TRP A 277 -6.03 25.99 10.86
C TRP A 277 -7.06 26.15 9.74
N ALA A 278 -6.64 25.97 8.50
CA ALA A 278 -7.55 25.87 7.37
C ALA A 278 -8.48 24.62 7.51
N ALA A 279 -9.54 24.57 6.71
CA ALA A 279 -10.35 23.38 6.59
C ALA A 279 -9.50 22.20 6.04
N TYR A 280 -9.93 20.96 6.34
CA TYR A 280 -9.34 19.81 5.65
C TYR A 280 -9.71 19.82 4.15
N PRO A 281 -8.88 19.24 3.25
CA PRO A 281 -7.63 18.56 3.51
C PRO A 281 -6.43 19.50 3.72
N ALA A 282 -6.54 20.80 3.36
CA ALA A 282 -5.43 21.77 3.37
C ALA A 282 -4.70 21.85 4.72
N ARG A 283 -5.42 21.74 5.84
CA ARG A 283 -4.88 21.69 7.21
C ARG A 283 -3.76 20.65 7.39
N PHE A 284 -3.75 19.57 6.59
CA PHE A 284 -2.80 18.48 6.73
C PHE A 284 -1.70 18.50 5.66
N GLU A 285 -1.77 19.44 4.71
CA GLU A 285 -0.87 19.52 3.55
C GLU A 285 0.03 20.78 3.64
N ALA A 286 0.84 20.84 4.70
CA ALA A 286 1.72 21.99 4.94
C ALA A 286 2.82 22.11 3.89
N GLY A 287 3.07 23.33 3.42
CA GLY A 287 4.12 23.67 2.45
C GLY A 287 3.62 23.72 1.00
N SER A 288 4.54 23.63 0.06
CA SER A 288 4.19 23.55 -1.37
C SER A 288 3.87 22.11 -1.71
N PRO A 289 2.68 21.82 -2.23
CA PRO A 289 2.30 20.45 -2.57
C PRO A 289 3.06 19.94 -3.81
N SER A 290 3.24 18.61 -3.90
CA SER A 290 3.88 17.96 -5.03
C SER A 290 2.88 17.81 -6.20
N LEU A 291 2.72 18.88 -7.00
CA LEU A 291 1.78 18.91 -8.13
C LEU A 291 2.08 17.80 -9.14
N ALA A 292 3.35 17.66 -9.56
CA ALA A 292 3.72 16.69 -10.58
C ALA A 292 3.49 15.24 -10.14
N ASP A 293 3.79 14.92 -8.87
CA ASP A 293 3.55 13.58 -8.34
C ASP A 293 2.04 13.32 -8.16
N ALA A 294 1.24 14.35 -7.83
CA ALA A 294 -0.22 14.21 -7.79
C ALA A 294 -0.79 13.88 -9.18
N MET A 295 -0.27 14.51 -10.26
CA MET A 295 -0.63 14.15 -11.64
C MET A 295 -0.30 12.69 -11.95
N GLY A 296 0.91 12.24 -11.61
CA GLY A 296 1.33 10.85 -11.80
C GLY A 296 0.50 9.86 -10.98
N PHE A 297 0.12 10.23 -9.76
CA PHE A 297 -0.74 9.41 -8.90
C PHE A 297 -2.14 9.24 -9.50
N ALA A 298 -2.75 10.35 -9.93
CA ALA A 298 -4.05 10.33 -10.61
C ALA A 298 -4.01 9.52 -11.91
N ALA A 299 -2.94 9.66 -12.70
CA ALA A 299 -2.74 8.89 -13.92
C ALA A 299 -2.63 7.38 -13.64
N ALA A 300 -1.96 6.98 -12.56
CA ALA A 300 -1.89 5.57 -12.13
C ALA A 300 -3.25 5.03 -11.69
N ALA A 301 -4.03 5.80 -10.92
CA ALA A 301 -5.37 5.43 -10.52
C ALA A 301 -6.30 5.28 -11.74
N ALA A 302 -6.28 6.23 -12.67
CA ALA A 302 -7.07 6.17 -13.91
C ALA A 302 -6.66 4.99 -14.80
N TYR A 303 -5.38 4.67 -14.89
CA TYR A 303 -4.86 3.52 -15.64
C TYR A 303 -5.41 2.19 -15.08
N LEU A 304 -5.39 2.04 -13.76
CA LEU A 304 -5.94 0.85 -13.10
C LEU A 304 -7.48 0.75 -13.28
N GLU A 305 -8.21 1.86 -13.14
CA GLU A 305 -9.66 1.89 -13.39
C GLU A 305 -9.99 1.50 -14.84
N GLN A 306 -9.22 1.97 -15.81
CA GLN A 306 -9.42 1.64 -17.23
C GLN A 306 -9.21 0.15 -17.52
N ILE A 307 -8.22 -0.48 -16.88
CA ILE A 307 -8.02 -1.93 -16.96
C ILE A 307 -9.17 -2.66 -16.26
N GLY A 308 -9.59 -2.16 -15.11
CA GLY A 308 -10.59 -2.77 -14.22
C GLY A 308 -9.95 -3.60 -13.12
N MET A 309 -10.18 -3.21 -11.86
CA MET A 309 -9.53 -3.83 -10.69
C MET A 309 -9.89 -5.30 -10.51
N ASP A 310 -11.10 -5.72 -10.88
CA ASP A 310 -11.48 -7.15 -10.84
C ASP A 310 -10.59 -7.99 -11.78
N ARG A 311 -10.33 -7.48 -12.98
CA ARG A 311 -9.45 -8.13 -13.97
C ARG A 311 -7.99 -8.18 -13.51
N VAL A 312 -7.51 -7.08 -12.91
CA VAL A 312 -6.17 -7.03 -12.31
C VAL A 312 -6.06 -8.07 -11.20
N HIS A 313 -7.07 -8.15 -10.33
CA HIS A 313 -7.13 -9.13 -9.25
C HIS A 313 -7.12 -10.58 -9.77
N GLU A 314 -7.97 -10.89 -10.74
CA GLU A 314 -8.03 -12.23 -11.34
C GLU A 314 -6.69 -12.64 -11.95
N HIS A 315 -6.05 -11.76 -12.72
CA HIS A 315 -4.75 -12.00 -13.35
C HIS A 315 -3.65 -12.25 -12.32
N VAL A 316 -3.49 -11.34 -11.36
CA VAL A 316 -2.44 -11.43 -10.33
C VAL A 316 -2.66 -12.65 -9.43
N SER A 317 -3.91 -12.96 -9.08
CA SER A 317 -4.25 -14.13 -8.28
C SER A 317 -3.97 -15.44 -9.01
N ALA A 318 -4.28 -15.53 -10.31
CA ALA A 318 -3.98 -16.70 -11.14
C ALA A 318 -2.47 -16.95 -11.22
N LEU A 319 -1.69 -15.89 -11.45
CA LEU A 319 -0.23 -15.96 -11.53
C LEU A 319 0.39 -16.35 -10.18
N THR A 320 -0.11 -15.76 -9.10
CA THR A 320 0.35 -16.09 -7.74
C THR A 320 0.06 -17.53 -7.37
N ARG A 321 -1.10 -18.07 -7.76
CA ARG A 321 -1.46 -19.47 -7.57
C ARG A 321 -0.55 -20.39 -8.37
N GLN A 322 -0.31 -20.10 -9.65
CA GLN A 322 0.63 -20.86 -10.48
C GLN A 322 2.03 -20.90 -9.83
N ALA A 323 2.53 -19.76 -9.37
CA ALA A 323 3.83 -19.68 -8.70
C ALA A 323 3.84 -20.43 -7.36
N HIS A 324 2.76 -20.34 -6.57
CA HIS A 324 2.61 -21.08 -5.32
C HIS A 324 2.70 -22.59 -5.54
N ASP A 325 1.94 -23.12 -6.50
CA ASP A 325 1.88 -24.56 -6.78
C ASP A 325 3.25 -25.05 -7.28
N ALA A 326 3.86 -24.33 -8.20
CA ALA A 326 5.17 -24.67 -8.73
C ALA A 326 6.29 -24.61 -7.67
N LEU A 327 6.27 -23.64 -6.77
CA LEU A 327 7.23 -23.55 -5.67
C LEU A 327 7.01 -24.60 -4.58
N ALA A 328 5.77 -25.03 -4.35
CA ALA A 328 5.44 -26.08 -3.39
C ALA A 328 6.04 -27.43 -3.77
N ASP A 329 6.21 -27.68 -5.08
CA ASP A 329 6.79 -28.90 -5.62
C ASP A 329 8.34 -28.91 -5.60
N VAL A 330 9.00 -27.79 -5.26
CA VAL A 330 10.46 -27.71 -5.24
C VAL A 330 11.01 -28.40 -3.98
N PRO A 331 11.82 -29.47 -4.12
CA PRO A 331 12.38 -30.17 -2.96
C PRO A 331 13.26 -29.26 -2.10
N GLY A 332 13.05 -29.27 -0.76
CA GLY A 332 13.79 -28.45 0.18
C GLY A 332 13.34 -26.98 0.24
N LEU A 333 12.33 -26.57 -0.55
CA LEU A 333 11.71 -25.26 -0.43
C LEU A 333 10.56 -25.30 0.60
N GLN A 334 10.49 -24.28 1.43
CA GLN A 334 9.41 -24.08 2.37
C GLN A 334 8.73 -22.73 2.12
N LEU A 335 7.46 -22.76 1.79
CA LEU A 335 6.60 -21.57 1.68
C LEU A 335 6.30 -20.98 3.06
N ILE A 336 6.16 -19.65 3.16
CA ILE A 336 5.85 -18.94 4.40
C ILE A 336 4.53 -18.13 4.20
N PRO A 337 3.48 -18.40 5.00
CA PRO A 337 3.31 -19.49 5.96
C PRO A 337 3.21 -20.84 5.23
N ARG A 338 3.56 -21.91 5.94
CA ARG A 338 3.69 -23.25 5.34
C ARG A 338 2.36 -23.81 4.78
N HIS A 339 1.25 -23.54 5.45
CA HIS A 339 -0.05 -24.15 5.19
C HIS A 339 -1.08 -23.20 4.57
N ALA A 340 -0.66 -22.03 4.10
CA ALA A 340 -1.58 -21.13 3.40
C ALA A 340 -1.93 -21.71 2.03
N SER A 341 -3.23 -21.88 1.77
CA SER A 341 -3.77 -22.32 0.48
C SER A 341 -3.96 -21.18 -0.51
N GLU A 342 -4.12 -19.94 0.00
CA GLU A 342 -4.37 -18.77 -0.80
C GLU A 342 -3.41 -17.64 -0.43
N ARG A 343 -2.96 -16.90 -1.43
CA ARG A 343 -2.07 -15.75 -1.30
C ARG A 343 -2.45 -14.68 -2.30
N SER A 344 -2.25 -13.45 -1.89
CA SER A 344 -2.51 -12.27 -2.72
C SER A 344 -1.18 -11.64 -3.17
N ALA A 345 -0.84 -11.78 -4.43
CA ALA A 345 0.30 -11.15 -5.12
C ALA A 345 1.71 -11.41 -4.55
N ILE A 346 1.86 -12.06 -3.39
CA ILE A 346 3.13 -12.14 -2.66
C ILE A 346 3.39 -13.56 -2.17
N ILE A 347 4.59 -14.07 -2.41
CA ILE A 347 5.06 -15.37 -1.92
C ILE A 347 6.41 -15.18 -1.26
N SER A 348 6.49 -15.48 0.05
CA SER A 348 7.76 -15.60 0.77
C SER A 348 8.11 -17.06 0.98
N PHE A 349 9.40 -17.39 0.88
CA PHE A 349 9.89 -18.76 1.04
C PHE A 349 11.34 -18.79 1.50
N ILE A 350 11.77 -19.96 1.98
CA ILE A 350 13.16 -20.30 2.25
C ILE A 350 13.51 -21.59 1.49
N VAL A 351 14.80 -21.77 1.19
CA VAL A 351 15.33 -23.01 0.59
C VAL A 351 16.36 -23.59 1.55
N GLU A 352 16.22 -24.86 1.88
CA GLU A 352 17.12 -25.57 2.79
C GLU A 352 18.57 -25.47 2.33
N GLY A 353 19.48 -25.13 3.25
CA GLY A 353 20.91 -24.98 2.97
C GLY A 353 21.29 -23.70 2.20
N ILE A 354 20.35 -22.86 1.77
CA ILE A 354 20.65 -21.65 0.99
C ILE A 354 20.18 -20.41 1.74
N HIS A 355 21.12 -19.49 2.00
CA HIS A 355 20.74 -18.21 2.62
C HIS A 355 19.90 -17.36 1.64
N PRO A 356 18.81 -16.71 2.07
CA PRO A 356 17.93 -15.91 1.19
C PRO A 356 18.67 -14.84 0.38
N HIS A 357 19.74 -14.22 0.90
CA HIS A 357 20.54 -13.25 0.15
C HIS A 357 21.32 -13.90 -0.99
N ASP A 358 21.88 -15.09 -0.78
CA ASP A 358 22.62 -15.81 -1.82
C ASP A 358 21.69 -16.22 -2.96
N LEU A 359 20.49 -16.71 -2.62
CA LEU A 359 19.47 -17.00 -3.62
C LEU A 359 19.07 -15.75 -4.40
N ALA A 360 18.82 -14.63 -3.72
CA ALA A 360 18.44 -13.37 -4.39
C ALA A 360 19.60 -12.85 -5.29
N GLN A 361 20.85 -13.03 -4.89
CA GLN A 361 22.01 -12.69 -5.73
C GLN A 361 22.07 -13.54 -6.99
N VAL A 362 21.95 -14.87 -6.88
CA VAL A 362 21.93 -15.78 -8.02
C VAL A 362 20.75 -15.48 -8.97
N ALA A 363 19.59 -15.17 -8.42
CA ALA A 363 18.43 -14.75 -9.21
C ALA A 363 18.70 -13.43 -9.96
N GLY A 364 19.25 -12.44 -9.28
CA GLY A 364 19.63 -11.15 -9.88
C GLY A 364 20.63 -11.26 -11.02
N ASP A 365 21.64 -12.12 -10.87
CA ASP A 365 22.63 -12.40 -11.92
C ASP A 365 22.01 -13.02 -13.18
N ARG A 366 20.79 -13.57 -13.05
CA ARG A 366 19.99 -14.13 -14.15
C ARG A 366 18.86 -13.23 -14.63
N GLY A 367 18.82 -11.99 -14.14
CA GLY A 367 17.79 -11.02 -14.52
C GLY A 367 16.46 -11.23 -13.78
N VAL A 368 16.41 -12.02 -12.71
CA VAL A 368 15.20 -12.21 -11.89
C VAL A 368 15.33 -11.37 -10.61
N ALA A 369 14.55 -10.31 -10.51
CA ALA A 369 14.56 -9.40 -9.37
C ALA A 369 13.61 -9.92 -8.28
N VAL A 370 14.17 -10.47 -7.20
CA VAL A 370 13.46 -10.84 -5.97
C VAL A 370 14.08 -10.14 -4.77
N ARG A 371 13.36 -10.09 -3.66
CA ARG A 371 13.87 -9.48 -2.44
C ARG A 371 14.22 -10.51 -1.38
N ALA A 372 15.32 -10.28 -0.65
CA ALA A 372 15.70 -11.06 0.51
C ALA A 372 15.75 -10.20 1.77
N GLY A 373 15.42 -10.78 2.92
CA GLY A 373 15.55 -10.14 4.23
C GLY A 373 14.30 -10.26 5.11
N HIS A 374 14.17 -9.36 6.07
CA HIS A 374 13.04 -9.30 7.01
C HIS A 374 11.83 -8.46 6.51
N HIS A 375 11.94 -7.85 5.32
CA HIS A 375 10.88 -7.10 4.63
C HIS A 375 10.21 -6.00 5.48
N CYS A 376 10.96 -5.36 6.39
CA CYS A 376 10.45 -4.40 7.38
C CYS A 376 9.35 -4.97 8.29
N CYS A 377 9.43 -6.27 8.64
CA CYS A 377 8.53 -7.00 9.52
C CYS A 377 9.34 -7.86 10.52
N GLN A 378 10.31 -7.27 11.22
CA GLN A 378 11.19 -8.01 12.13
C GLN A 378 10.45 -8.77 13.24
N PRO A 379 9.38 -8.23 13.89
CA PRO A 379 8.62 -9.00 14.88
C PRO A 379 7.95 -10.24 14.30
N LEU A 380 7.50 -10.19 13.05
CA LEU A 380 6.97 -11.36 12.34
C LEU A 380 8.05 -12.41 12.11
N MET A 381 9.24 -12.00 11.61
CA MET A 381 10.37 -12.92 11.41
C MET A 381 10.77 -13.61 12.71
N GLN A 382 10.86 -12.85 13.80
CA GLN A 382 11.15 -13.38 15.14
C GLN A 382 10.09 -14.39 15.59
N HIS A 383 8.82 -14.10 15.39
CA HIS A 383 7.71 -15.01 15.72
C HIS A 383 7.79 -16.34 14.93
N LEU A 384 8.17 -16.26 13.67
CA LEU A 384 8.35 -17.43 12.80
C LEU A 384 9.68 -18.18 13.03
N GLY A 385 10.58 -17.66 13.89
CA GLY A 385 11.91 -18.22 14.11
C GLY A 385 12.84 -18.12 12.90
N LEU A 386 12.62 -17.13 12.00
CA LEU A 386 13.35 -16.93 10.77
C LEU A 386 14.21 -15.66 10.83
N ALA A 387 15.43 -15.72 10.33
CA ALA A 387 16.28 -14.53 10.18
C ALA A 387 15.86 -13.69 8.96
N ALA A 388 15.52 -14.35 7.86
CA ALA A 388 15.16 -13.74 6.59
C ALA A 388 14.36 -14.72 5.72
N THR A 389 13.65 -14.20 4.69
CA THR A 389 13.05 -14.98 3.62
C THR A 389 13.41 -14.38 2.27
N THR A 390 13.31 -15.17 1.20
CA THR A 390 13.22 -14.67 -0.17
C THR A 390 11.75 -14.40 -0.47
N ARG A 391 11.46 -13.26 -1.13
CA ARG A 391 10.10 -12.86 -1.47
C ARG A 391 9.99 -12.55 -2.96
N ALA A 392 9.12 -13.24 -3.64
CA ALA A 392 8.63 -12.91 -4.97
C ALA A 392 7.26 -12.22 -4.86
N SER A 393 7.01 -11.22 -5.69
CA SER A 393 5.73 -10.51 -5.72
C SER A 393 5.35 -10.13 -7.14
N PHE A 394 4.08 -10.31 -7.46
CA PHE A 394 3.52 -10.21 -8.79
C PHE A 394 2.73 -8.91 -8.97
N ALA A 395 2.66 -8.44 -10.21
CA ALA A 395 1.94 -7.25 -10.63
C ALA A 395 1.25 -7.51 -11.98
N LEU A 396 0.44 -6.58 -12.43
CA LEU A 396 -0.38 -6.72 -13.64
C LEU A 396 0.41 -6.98 -14.93
N TYR A 397 1.70 -6.64 -15.00
CA TYR A 397 2.56 -6.86 -16.15
C TYR A 397 3.36 -8.16 -16.09
N ASN A 398 3.27 -8.91 -14.99
CA ASN A 398 3.94 -10.20 -14.90
C ASN A 398 3.20 -11.28 -15.71
N GLU A 399 3.96 -12.25 -16.18
CA GLU A 399 3.53 -13.30 -17.09
C GLU A 399 3.97 -14.68 -16.56
N PRO A 400 3.41 -15.80 -17.02
CA PRO A 400 3.86 -17.16 -16.63
C PRO A 400 5.36 -17.39 -16.80
N LEU A 401 5.99 -16.77 -17.82
CA LEU A 401 7.44 -16.83 -18.03
C LEU A 401 8.26 -16.26 -16.86
N ASP A 402 7.71 -15.32 -16.07
CA ASP A 402 8.38 -14.79 -14.89
C ASP A 402 8.44 -15.86 -13.77
N VAL A 403 7.43 -16.72 -13.68
CA VAL A 403 7.41 -17.86 -12.75
C VAL A 403 8.45 -18.90 -13.18
N ASP A 404 8.52 -19.23 -14.47
CA ASP A 404 9.51 -20.17 -15.01
C ASP A 404 10.95 -19.67 -14.76
N ALA A 405 11.19 -18.39 -14.95
CA ALA A 405 12.49 -17.77 -14.68
C ALA A 405 12.86 -17.84 -13.19
N LEU A 406 11.89 -17.63 -12.27
CA LEU A 406 12.09 -17.77 -10.83
C LEU A 406 12.50 -19.22 -10.48
N LEU A 407 11.81 -20.22 -11.01
CA LEU A 407 12.13 -21.63 -10.77
C LEU A 407 13.53 -21.99 -11.27
N GLN A 408 13.90 -21.55 -12.49
CA GLN A 408 15.25 -21.76 -13.04
C GLN A 408 16.34 -21.09 -12.18
N ALA A 409 16.07 -19.91 -11.60
CA ALA A 409 16.99 -19.25 -10.70
C ALA A 409 17.16 -20.03 -9.39
N ILE A 410 16.08 -20.58 -8.83
CA ILE A 410 16.11 -21.44 -7.64
C ILE A 410 16.91 -22.73 -7.91
N ASP A 411 16.65 -23.41 -9.03
CA ASP A 411 17.38 -24.62 -9.42
C ASP A 411 18.88 -24.35 -9.57
N ARG A 412 19.23 -23.19 -10.12
CA ARG A 412 20.63 -22.80 -10.23
C ARG A 412 21.27 -22.55 -8.87
N ALA A 413 20.56 -21.88 -7.96
CA ALA A 413 21.08 -21.68 -6.60
C ALA A 413 21.28 -23.01 -5.87
N ARG A 414 20.33 -23.95 -6.02
CA ARG A 414 20.46 -25.32 -5.46
C ARG A 414 21.64 -26.08 -6.04
N ALA A 415 21.91 -25.94 -7.34
CA ALA A 415 23.08 -26.58 -7.96
C ALA A 415 24.43 -25.95 -7.54
N MET A 416 24.42 -24.73 -6.97
CA MET A 416 25.65 -24.05 -6.50
C MET A 416 25.92 -24.28 -5.02
N PHE A 417 24.90 -24.41 -4.20
CA PHE A 417 24.99 -24.44 -2.74
C PHE A 417 24.46 -25.71 -2.09
N GLY A 418 23.74 -26.56 -2.85
CA GLY A 418 23.11 -27.81 -2.42
C GLY A 418 23.94 -29.06 -2.63
#